data_582c510d2813f42116a118dfe30d8dc9
#
_entry.id   582c510d2813f42116a118dfe30d8dc9
#
_cell.length_a   1.000
_cell.length_b   1.000
_cell.length_c   1.000
_cell.angle_alpha   90.00
_cell.angle_beta   90.00
_cell.angle_gamma   90.00
#
_symmetry.space_group_name_H-M   'P 1'
#
loop_
_entity.id
_entity.type
_entity.pdbx_description
1 polymer ?
#
loop_
_entity_poly.entity_id
_entity_poly.type
_entity_poly.pdbx_seq_one_letter_code
_entity_poly.pdbx_strand_id
1 'polypeptide(L)'
;YGGEQKDELIVEIKNRFEKIYKSISSIEYKISEDDVLLYTLRVHFNSLWERNATDKVNEQLSGKNPIPFIKDFTHSLAQSFEYLTIFFGKDEQQSIEIHSLINLGGIAISIPFIIKSYKFGLDLSEKSKLCKSLESLVIRDRLIGTRADLTSRINNVYVEFTAENKSIQPILNRVEFMKNTKDWWWAYWNNSELEKSIQGGMNHSIAKFLLWKYENHIESNGKNGYSLTRFDNIENPELEHIAPQTENPETGYDNYDEVFVNQYINCLGNYLLLSKSHNCSVGNKPFLDKYNSYKKLAQQREIQEMAKENKIWTKELIQNRKDKITKFITENV
;
A
#
# COMPACT_ATOMS: atom_id res chain seq x y z
N TYR A 1 -22.55 -4.34 35.66
CA TYR A 1 -21.27 -5.04 35.80
C TYR A 1 -20.39 -4.27 36.82
N GLY A 2 -19.56 -4.92 37.60
CA GLY A 2 -18.55 -4.28 38.45
C GLY A 2 -18.72 -4.47 39.96
N GLY A 3 -19.90 -4.77 40.46
CA GLY A 3 -20.13 -5.05 41.87
C GLY A 3 -19.51 -3.98 42.80
N GLU A 4 -18.75 -4.37 43.82
CA GLU A 4 -18.08 -3.49 44.78
C GLU A 4 -16.95 -2.60 44.18
N GLN A 5 -16.36 -3.03 43.04
CA GLN A 5 -15.32 -2.29 42.30
C GLN A 5 -15.87 -1.41 41.17
N LYS A 6 -17.18 -1.17 41.14
CA LYS A 6 -17.86 -0.46 40.04
C LYS A 6 -17.31 0.94 39.80
N ASP A 7 -17.06 1.70 40.83
CA ASP A 7 -16.64 3.09 40.70
C ASP A 7 -15.20 3.21 40.18
N GLU A 8 -14.29 2.33 40.62
CA GLU A 8 -12.92 2.25 40.11
C GLU A 8 -12.92 1.84 38.62
N LEU A 9 -13.72 0.85 38.26
CA LEU A 9 -13.84 0.39 36.86
C LEU A 9 -14.40 1.48 35.94
N ILE A 10 -15.39 2.26 36.42
CA ILE A 10 -15.95 3.39 35.66
C ILE A 10 -14.89 4.46 35.42
N VAL A 11 -14.10 4.82 36.41
CA VAL A 11 -13.03 5.82 36.29
C VAL A 11 -11.97 5.32 35.30
N GLU A 12 -11.56 4.07 35.42
CA GLU A 12 -10.58 3.46 34.51
C GLU A 12 -11.05 3.45 33.05
N ILE A 13 -12.30 3.05 32.80
CA ILE A 13 -12.90 3.06 31.47
C ILE A 13 -13.02 4.50 30.95
N LYS A 14 -13.47 5.47 31.71
CA LYS A 14 -13.53 6.88 31.32
C LYS A 14 -12.17 7.39 30.86
N ASN A 15 -11.12 7.16 31.62
CA ASN A 15 -9.75 7.56 31.26
C ASN A 15 -9.28 6.95 29.96
N ARG A 16 -9.65 5.68 29.67
CA ARG A 16 -9.32 5.01 28.40
C ARG A 16 -10.08 5.63 27.23
N PHE A 17 -11.37 5.90 27.40
CA PHE A 17 -12.15 6.55 26.35
C PHE A 17 -11.70 8.00 26.09
N GLU A 18 -11.26 8.74 27.11
CA GLU A 18 -10.65 10.06 26.92
C GLU A 18 -9.39 9.99 26.03
N LYS A 19 -8.54 8.97 26.20
CA LYS A 19 -7.39 8.73 25.31
C LYS A 19 -7.83 8.40 23.89
N ILE A 20 -8.85 7.53 23.73
CA ILE A 20 -9.43 7.19 22.44
C ILE A 20 -9.91 8.46 21.72
N TYR A 21 -10.73 9.29 22.39
CA TYR A 21 -11.23 10.54 21.80
C TYR A 21 -10.14 11.50 21.36
N LYS A 22 -9.05 11.61 22.12
CA LYS A 22 -7.87 12.41 21.72
C LYS A 22 -7.18 11.84 20.49
N SER A 23 -7.14 10.53 20.34
CA SER A 23 -6.51 9.85 19.21
C SER A 23 -7.34 9.91 17.93
N ILE A 24 -8.66 9.88 18.01
CA ILE A 24 -9.57 9.88 16.86
C ILE A 24 -9.25 11.03 15.91
N SER A 25 -9.16 12.26 16.41
CA SER A 25 -8.89 13.43 15.55
C SER A 25 -7.54 13.36 14.82
N SER A 26 -6.59 12.60 15.35
CA SER A 26 -5.26 12.42 14.73
C SER A 26 -5.23 11.38 13.60
N ILE A 27 -6.19 10.45 13.60
CA ILE A 27 -6.29 9.38 12.62
C ILE A 27 -7.55 9.48 11.75
N GLU A 28 -8.35 10.52 11.95
CA GLU A 28 -9.51 10.85 11.14
C GLU A 28 -9.12 10.86 9.65
N TYR A 29 -9.96 10.33 8.78
CA TYR A 29 -9.71 10.14 7.35
C TYR A 29 -8.62 9.10 6.98
N LYS A 30 -7.95 8.48 7.95
CA LYS A 30 -6.97 7.40 7.70
C LYS A 30 -7.57 6.02 7.96
N ILE A 31 -8.37 5.91 9.00
CA ILE A 31 -9.02 4.66 9.45
C ILE A 31 -10.26 5.00 10.26
N SER A 32 -11.33 4.20 10.13
CA SER A 32 -12.54 4.38 10.92
C SER A 32 -12.40 3.78 12.32
N GLU A 33 -13.18 4.29 13.29
CA GLU A 33 -13.24 3.77 14.65
C GLU A 33 -13.71 2.32 14.68
N ASP A 34 -14.66 1.95 13.82
CA ASP A 34 -15.17 0.59 13.68
C ASP A 34 -14.09 -0.38 13.18
N ASP A 35 -13.24 0.08 12.25
CA ASP A 35 -12.09 -0.69 11.80
C ASP A 35 -11.07 -0.90 12.92
N VAL A 36 -10.76 0.14 13.71
CA VAL A 36 -9.85 0.02 14.85
C VAL A 36 -10.42 -0.96 15.88
N LEU A 37 -11.72 -0.92 16.12
CA LEU A 37 -12.41 -1.86 17.02
C LEU A 37 -12.23 -3.31 16.51
N LEU A 38 -12.50 -3.55 15.23
CA LEU A 38 -12.34 -4.87 14.59
C LEU A 38 -10.90 -5.37 14.66
N TYR A 39 -9.93 -4.52 14.31
CA TYR A 39 -8.52 -4.92 14.31
C TYR A 39 -7.99 -5.15 15.72
N THR A 40 -8.48 -4.39 16.71
CA THR A 40 -8.18 -4.65 18.12
C THR A 40 -8.72 -6.02 18.57
N LEU A 41 -9.92 -6.40 18.15
CA LEU A 41 -10.46 -7.75 18.41
C LEU A 41 -9.60 -8.85 17.78
N ARG A 42 -9.16 -8.68 16.54
CA ARG A 42 -8.23 -9.62 15.91
C ARG A 42 -6.92 -9.79 16.69
N VAL A 43 -6.40 -8.71 17.25
CA VAL A 43 -5.21 -8.74 18.11
C VAL A 43 -5.52 -9.38 19.47
N HIS A 44 -6.66 -9.05 20.07
CA HIS A 44 -7.06 -9.56 21.38
C HIS A 44 -7.31 -11.09 21.37
N PHE A 45 -8.01 -11.58 20.35
CA PHE A 45 -8.30 -13.02 20.17
C PHE A 45 -7.21 -13.75 19.38
N ASN A 46 -6.15 -13.05 18.97
CA ASN A 46 -5.05 -13.60 18.21
C ASN A 46 -5.49 -14.35 16.93
N SER A 47 -6.43 -13.77 16.17
CA SER A 47 -7.00 -14.38 14.97
C SER A 47 -7.42 -13.34 13.94
N LEU A 48 -7.02 -13.53 12.69
CA LEU A 48 -7.47 -12.68 11.58
C LEU A 48 -8.91 -12.98 11.13
N TRP A 49 -9.52 -14.05 11.63
CA TRP A 49 -10.85 -14.50 11.24
C TRP A 49 -12.00 -13.72 11.86
N GLU A 50 -11.75 -12.90 12.87
CA GLU A 50 -12.78 -12.05 13.46
C GLU A 50 -13.32 -11.07 12.41
N ARG A 51 -14.63 -11.09 12.18
CA ARG A 51 -15.30 -10.32 11.12
C ARG A 51 -16.36 -9.36 11.63
N ASN A 52 -17.00 -9.68 12.74
CA ASN A 52 -18.07 -8.88 13.33
C ASN A 52 -17.70 -8.46 14.76
N ALA A 53 -17.25 -7.22 14.89
CA ALA A 53 -16.79 -6.70 16.16
C ALA A 53 -17.92 -6.60 17.20
N THR A 54 -19.09 -6.11 16.80
CA THR A 54 -20.24 -5.90 17.70
C THR A 54 -20.75 -7.21 18.27
N ASP A 55 -20.94 -8.21 17.43
CA ASP A 55 -21.43 -9.52 17.90
C ASP A 55 -20.43 -10.19 18.84
N LYS A 56 -19.13 -10.09 18.53
CA LYS A 56 -18.08 -10.67 19.36
C LYS A 56 -17.98 -10.01 20.73
N VAL A 57 -18.07 -8.68 20.78
CA VAL A 57 -18.12 -7.93 22.05
C VAL A 57 -19.37 -8.32 22.85
N ASN A 58 -20.55 -8.37 22.22
CA ASN A 58 -21.81 -8.75 22.91
C ASN A 58 -21.75 -10.17 23.44
N GLU A 59 -21.16 -11.13 22.70
CA GLU A 59 -20.92 -12.50 23.19
C GLU A 59 -20.10 -12.49 24.48
N GLN A 60 -19.00 -11.74 24.53
CA GLN A 60 -18.15 -11.67 25.71
C GLN A 60 -18.84 -10.97 26.91
N LEU A 61 -19.61 -9.90 26.63
CA LEU A 61 -20.37 -9.19 27.67
C LEU A 61 -21.52 -10.01 28.27
N SER A 62 -22.10 -10.92 27.49
CA SER A 62 -23.17 -11.83 27.94
C SER A 62 -22.64 -13.04 28.71
N GLY A 63 -21.33 -13.21 28.82
CA GLY A 63 -20.68 -14.28 29.57
C GLY A 63 -20.86 -14.17 31.07
N LYS A 64 -20.52 -15.24 31.82
CA LYS A 64 -20.69 -15.30 33.29
C LYS A 64 -19.84 -14.28 34.05
N ASN A 65 -18.70 -13.88 33.52
CA ASN A 65 -17.80 -12.90 34.13
C ASN A 65 -17.21 -11.95 33.10
N PRO A 66 -17.92 -10.88 32.70
CA PRO A 66 -17.47 -9.96 31.66
C PRO A 66 -16.38 -8.96 32.12
N ILE A 67 -16.14 -8.80 33.41
CA ILE A 67 -15.26 -7.76 33.97
C ILE A 67 -13.81 -7.89 33.46
N PRO A 68 -13.17 -9.07 33.49
CA PRO A 68 -11.82 -9.23 32.95
C PRO A 68 -11.75 -8.83 31.47
N PHE A 69 -12.70 -9.28 30.65
CA PHE A 69 -12.77 -8.89 29.25
C PHE A 69 -12.92 -7.37 29.09
N ILE A 70 -13.82 -6.72 29.82
CA ILE A 70 -14.02 -5.27 29.78
C ILE A 70 -12.69 -4.55 30.09
N LYS A 71 -11.99 -4.96 31.15
CA LYS A 71 -10.72 -4.37 31.55
C LYS A 71 -9.66 -4.55 30.47
N ASP A 72 -9.42 -5.76 30.02
CA ASP A 72 -8.33 -6.09 29.10
C ASP A 72 -8.61 -5.56 27.70
N PHE A 73 -9.86 -5.68 27.24
CA PHE A 73 -10.22 -5.24 25.90
C PHE A 73 -10.24 -3.71 25.76
N THR A 74 -10.84 -2.98 26.73
CA THR A 74 -10.84 -1.50 26.68
C THR A 74 -9.42 -0.92 26.82
N HIS A 75 -8.55 -1.58 27.56
CA HIS A 75 -7.12 -1.24 27.61
C HIS A 75 -6.46 -1.45 26.24
N SER A 76 -6.65 -2.63 25.64
CA SER A 76 -6.11 -2.95 24.33
C SER A 76 -6.64 -2.02 23.24
N LEU A 77 -7.92 -1.62 23.33
CA LEU A 77 -8.52 -0.68 22.38
C LEU A 77 -7.88 0.69 22.48
N ALA A 78 -7.73 1.25 23.70
CA ALA A 78 -7.05 2.53 23.88
C ALA A 78 -5.60 2.50 23.37
N GLN A 79 -4.88 1.40 23.64
CA GLN A 79 -3.52 1.23 23.11
C GLN A 79 -3.50 1.15 21.57
N SER A 80 -4.46 0.47 20.95
CA SER A 80 -4.52 0.36 19.48
C SER A 80 -4.70 1.75 18.84
N PHE A 81 -5.53 2.61 19.41
CA PHE A 81 -5.66 4.01 18.96
C PHE A 81 -4.35 4.79 19.11
N GLU A 82 -3.65 4.67 20.25
CA GLU A 82 -2.34 5.30 20.46
C GLU A 82 -1.30 4.80 19.46
N TYR A 83 -1.21 3.49 19.21
CA TYR A 83 -0.29 2.89 18.25
C TYR A 83 -0.55 3.36 16.82
N LEU A 84 -1.82 3.42 16.42
CA LEU A 84 -2.18 3.89 15.08
C LEU A 84 -1.94 5.39 14.92
N THR A 85 -2.10 6.19 15.98
CA THR A 85 -1.69 7.61 15.97
C THR A 85 -0.19 7.75 15.69
N ILE A 86 0.66 6.92 16.31
CA ILE A 86 2.11 6.93 16.07
C ILE A 86 2.41 6.45 14.63
N PHE A 87 1.74 5.38 14.19
CA PHE A 87 1.92 4.79 12.86
C PHE A 87 1.58 5.77 11.73
N PHE A 88 0.39 6.40 11.79
CA PHE A 88 -0.06 7.36 10.77
C PHE A 88 0.56 8.76 10.89
N GLY A 89 1.29 9.02 11.97
CA GLY A 89 1.92 10.31 12.25
C GLY A 89 3.44 10.21 12.27
N LYS A 90 4.03 10.07 13.46
CA LYS A 90 5.48 10.14 13.66
C LYS A 90 6.26 9.10 12.83
N ASP A 91 5.86 7.84 12.87
CA ASP A 91 6.62 6.77 12.23
C ASP A 91 6.47 6.84 10.69
N GLU A 92 5.31 7.28 10.19
CA GLU A 92 5.07 7.57 8.79
C GLU A 92 6.05 8.63 8.23
N GLN A 93 6.33 9.67 9.00
CA GLN A 93 7.29 10.72 8.61
C GLN A 93 8.74 10.25 8.65
N GLN A 94 9.06 9.26 9.47
CA GLN A 94 10.43 8.76 9.68
C GLN A 94 10.81 7.56 8.82
N SER A 95 9.83 6.86 8.22
CA SER A 95 10.06 5.66 7.40
C SER A 95 9.35 5.74 6.07
N ILE A 96 10.11 5.64 5.00
CA ILE A 96 9.55 5.61 3.63
C ILE A 96 8.75 4.33 3.36
N GLU A 97 9.05 3.22 4.03
CA GLU A 97 8.31 1.97 3.90
C GLU A 97 6.93 2.07 4.57
N ILE A 98 6.85 2.73 5.73
CA ILE A 98 5.56 3.02 6.40
C ILE A 98 4.77 4.02 5.56
N HIS A 99 5.38 5.10 5.12
CA HIS A 99 4.78 6.08 4.20
C HIS A 99 4.22 5.39 2.95
N SER A 100 5.00 4.50 2.36
CA SER A 100 4.63 3.75 1.15
C SER A 100 3.39 2.87 1.38
N LEU A 101 3.38 2.06 2.44
CA LEU A 101 2.25 1.20 2.77
C LEU A 101 0.96 2.02 2.98
N ILE A 102 1.04 3.15 3.70
CA ILE A 102 -0.11 4.03 3.94
C ILE A 102 -0.65 4.62 2.63
N ASN A 103 0.23 5.12 1.76
CA ASN A 103 -0.17 5.72 0.48
C ASN A 103 -0.66 4.70 -0.55
N LEU A 104 -0.25 3.45 -0.45
CA LEU A 104 -0.85 2.37 -1.24
C LEU A 104 -2.35 2.25 -0.98
N GLY A 105 -2.78 2.41 0.27
CA GLY A 105 -4.18 2.20 0.68
C GLY A 105 -4.61 0.73 0.62
N GLY A 106 -5.83 0.44 1.10
CA GLY A 106 -6.36 -0.92 1.13
C GLY A 106 -5.62 -1.86 2.09
N ILE A 107 -5.03 -1.32 3.14
CA ILE A 107 -4.10 -1.99 4.06
C ILE A 107 -4.77 -2.73 5.23
N ALA A 108 -6.08 -2.98 5.15
CA ALA A 108 -6.88 -3.61 6.20
C ALA A 108 -6.26 -4.90 6.77
N ILE A 109 -5.72 -5.75 5.91
CA ILE A 109 -5.08 -7.01 6.30
C ILE A 109 -3.77 -6.79 7.07
N SER A 110 -3.12 -5.65 6.89
CA SER A 110 -1.84 -5.30 7.50
C SER A 110 -1.99 -4.72 8.91
N ILE A 111 -3.09 -4.02 9.20
CA ILE A 111 -3.27 -3.29 10.45
C ILE A 111 -3.16 -4.17 11.71
N PRO A 112 -3.72 -5.39 11.79
CA PRO A 112 -3.53 -6.25 12.95
C PRO A 112 -2.05 -6.61 13.22
N PHE A 113 -1.23 -6.82 12.18
CA PHE A 113 0.20 -7.04 12.31
C PHE A 113 0.92 -5.79 12.82
N ILE A 114 0.52 -4.63 12.33
CA ILE A 114 1.05 -3.34 12.75
C ILE A 114 0.74 -3.10 14.23
N ILE A 115 -0.50 -3.26 14.68
CA ILE A 115 -0.87 -3.12 16.10
C ILE A 115 -0.03 -4.07 16.97
N LYS A 116 0.14 -5.34 16.55
CA LYS A 116 1.01 -6.29 17.28
C LYS A 116 2.46 -5.82 17.33
N SER A 117 3.00 -5.23 16.27
CA SER A 117 4.38 -4.76 16.23
C SER A 117 4.65 -3.67 17.27
N TYR A 118 3.71 -2.76 17.47
CA TYR A 118 3.77 -1.76 18.55
C TYR A 118 3.58 -2.40 19.92
N LYS A 119 2.56 -3.25 20.07
CA LYS A 119 2.26 -3.97 21.32
C LYS A 119 3.47 -4.77 21.84
N PHE A 120 4.27 -5.34 20.94
CA PHE A 120 5.44 -6.14 21.30
C PHE A 120 6.73 -5.33 21.36
N GLY A 121 6.67 -4.02 21.10
CA GLY A 121 7.78 -3.10 21.25
C GLY A 121 8.86 -3.22 20.18
N LEU A 122 8.49 -3.54 18.93
CA LEU A 122 9.42 -3.57 17.80
C LEU A 122 9.96 -2.16 17.54
N ASP A 123 11.24 -2.08 17.15
CA ASP A 123 11.84 -0.82 16.76
C ASP A 123 11.35 -0.33 15.38
N LEU A 124 11.74 0.88 14.99
CA LEU A 124 11.30 1.48 13.74
C LEU A 124 11.81 0.70 12.52
N SER A 125 13.03 0.15 12.59
CA SER A 125 13.63 -0.63 11.50
C SER A 125 12.85 -1.93 11.26
N GLU A 126 12.49 -2.64 12.33
CA GLU A 126 11.69 -3.87 12.25
C GLU A 126 10.28 -3.58 11.70
N LYS A 127 9.63 -2.51 12.19
CA LYS A 127 8.32 -2.06 11.67
C LYS A 127 8.39 -1.68 10.20
N SER A 128 9.45 -1.00 9.76
CA SER A 128 9.68 -0.66 8.35
C SER A 128 9.81 -1.90 7.47
N LYS A 129 10.61 -2.90 7.90
CA LYS A 129 10.74 -4.18 7.18
C LYS A 129 9.41 -4.94 7.08
N LEU A 130 8.65 -4.97 8.19
CA LEU A 130 7.32 -5.57 8.21
C LEU A 130 6.38 -4.85 7.23
N CYS A 131 6.33 -3.51 7.25
CA CYS A 131 5.51 -2.71 6.35
C CYS A 131 5.87 -2.92 4.88
N LYS A 132 7.17 -2.99 4.53
CA LYS A 132 7.63 -3.30 3.17
C LYS A 132 7.13 -4.66 2.69
N SER A 133 7.21 -5.67 3.55
CA SER A 133 6.74 -7.01 3.21
C SER A 133 5.21 -7.07 3.03
N LEU A 134 4.47 -6.42 3.94
CA LEU A 134 3.00 -6.33 3.85
C LEU A 134 2.56 -5.49 2.64
N GLU A 135 3.26 -4.43 2.27
CA GLU A 135 3.03 -3.65 1.05
C GLU A 135 3.09 -4.55 -0.18
N SER A 136 4.15 -5.35 -0.32
CA SER A 136 4.30 -6.30 -1.43
C SER A 136 3.10 -7.25 -1.54
N LEU A 137 2.61 -7.76 -0.42
CA LEU A 137 1.45 -8.65 -0.40
C LEU A 137 0.15 -7.92 -0.79
N VAL A 138 -0.08 -6.71 -0.26
CA VAL A 138 -1.27 -5.90 -0.57
C VAL A 138 -1.31 -5.49 -2.04
N ILE A 139 -0.18 -5.08 -2.62
CA ILE A 139 -0.10 -4.74 -4.06
C ILE A 139 -0.50 -5.94 -4.91
N ARG A 140 0.04 -7.12 -4.61
CA ARG A 140 -0.26 -8.35 -5.34
C ARG A 140 -1.74 -8.73 -5.24
N ASP A 141 -2.29 -8.66 -4.05
CA ASP A 141 -3.71 -8.95 -3.81
C ASP A 141 -4.63 -8.01 -4.63
N ARG A 142 -4.30 -6.73 -4.65
CA ARG A 142 -5.07 -5.70 -5.39
C ARG A 142 -4.91 -5.78 -6.91
N LEU A 143 -3.72 -6.11 -7.42
CA LEU A 143 -3.46 -6.18 -8.86
C LEU A 143 -3.96 -7.48 -9.47
N ILE A 144 -3.74 -8.60 -8.79
CA ILE A 144 -4.12 -9.92 -9.29
C ILE A 144 -5.63 -10.16 -9.15
N GLY A 145 -6.24 -9.66 -8.05
CA GLY A 145 -7.69 -9.75 -7.84
C GLY A 145 -8.20 -11.20 -7.77
N THR A 146 -7.39 -12.10 -7.22
CA THR A 146 -7.74 -13.52 -7.08
C THR A 146 -8.93 -13.74 -6.13
N ARG A 147 -9.69 -14.82 -6.35
CA ARG A 147 -10.73 -15.26 -5.41
C ARG A 147 -10.20 -16.07 -4.23
N ALA A 148 -8.92 -16.41 -4.22
CA ALA A 148 -8.29 -17.11 -3.12
C ALA A 148 -8.29 -16.25 -1.85
N ASP A 149 -8.53 -16.86 -0.70
CA ASP A 149 -8.59 -16.15 0.58
C ASP A 149 -7.17 -15.91 1.13
N LEU A 150 -6.73 -14.66 1.09
CA LEU A 150 -5.44 -14.24 1.61
C LEU A 150 -5.33 -14.46 3.13
N THR A 151 -6.42 -14.26 3.88
CA THR A 151 -6.46 -14.48 5.33
C THR A 151 -6.04 -15.90 5.69
N SER A 152 -6.52 -16.91 4.94
CA SER A 152 -6.17 -18.31 5.16
C SER A 152 -4.68 -18.61 4.94
N ARG A 153 -3.97 -17.79 4.18
CA ARG A 153 -2.56 -17.98 3.85
C ARG A 153 -1.61 -17.36 4.87
N ILE A 154 -2.07 -16.34 5.59
CA ILE A 154 -1.20 -15.59 6.52
C ILE A 154 -1.63 -15.70 7.98
N ASN A 155 -2.82 -16.27 8.28
CA ASN A 155 -3.31 -16.34 9.66
C ASN A 155 -2.40 -17.15 10.60
N ASN A 156 -1.79 -18.22 10.13
CA ASN A 156 -0.90 -19.02 10.99
C ASN A 156 0.35 -18.22 11.43
N VAL A 157 1.03 -17.52 10.53
CA VAL A 157 2.18 -16.66 10.90
C VAL A 157 1.74 -15.46 11.74
N TYR A 158 0.51 -15.00 11.57
CA TYR A 158 -0.09 -13.99 12.44
C TYR A 158 -0.30 -14.52 13.87
N VAL A 159 -0.85 -15.74 14.02
CA VAL A 159 -1.09 -16.36 15.32
C VAL A 159 0.22 -16.66 16.06
N GLU A 160 1.27 -17.07 15.35
CA GLU A 160 2.60 -17.34 15.91
C GLU A 160 3.36 -16.08 16.32
N PHE A 161 2.97 -14.91 15.81
CA PHE A 161 3.55 -13.63 16.19
C PHE A 161 2.94 -13.15 17.51
N THR A 162 3.63 -13.43 18.61
CA THR A 162 3.18 -13.21 20.00
C THR A 162 4.22 -12.44 20.83
N ALA A 163 3.87 -12.12 22.07
CA ALA A 163 4.79 -11.46 23.01
C ALA A 163 6.03 -12.33 23.32
N GLU A 164 5.89 -13.65 23.31
CA GLU A 164 6.96 -14.63 23.51
C GLU A 164 7.78 -14.84 22.24
N ASN A 165 7.18 -14.68 21.08
CA ASN A 165 7.81 -14.83 19.77
C ASN A 165 7.60 -13.55 18.93
N LYS A 166 8.41 -12.53 19.22
CA LYS A 166 8.32 -11.19 18.60
C LYS A 166 8.99 -11.10 17.23
N SER A 167 9.56 -12.21 16.71
CA SER A 167 10.24 -12.18 15.42
C SER A 167 9.25 -11.96 14.27
N ILE A 168 9.56 -11.00 13.41
CA ILE A 168 8.82 -10.77 12.15
C ILE A 168 9.29 -11.75 11.05
N GLN A 169 10.40 -12.47 11.25
CA GLN A 169 11.00 -13.29 10.20
C GLN A 169 10.06 -14.36 9.63
N PRO A 170 9.21 -15.05 10.41
CA PRO A 170 8.22 -15.98 9.84
C PRO A 170 7.23 -15.29 8.88
N ILE A 171 6.85 -14.03 9.17
CA ILE A 171 5.95 -13.25 8.31
C ILE A 171 6.66 -12.89 7.00
N LEU A 172 7.91 -12.38 7.10
CA LEU A 172 8.73 -12.05 5.92
C LEU A 172 8.95 -13.29 5.03
N ASN A 173 9.30 -14.41 5.64
CA ASN A 173 9.53 -15.68 4.93
C ASN A 173 8.24 -16.19 4.25
N ARG A 174 7.07 -16.00 4.89
CA ARG A 174 5.78 -16.38 4.29
C ARG A 174 5.49 -15.56 3.05
N VAL A 175 5.65 -14.24 3.12
CA VAL A 175 5.43 -13.37 1.96
C VAL A 175 6.41 -13.72 0.84
N GLU A 176 7.69 -13.89 1.16
CA GLU A 176 8.71 -14.26 0.16
C GLU A 176 8.43 -15.64 -0.46
N PHE A 177 7.97 -16.60 0.32
CA PHE A 177 7.53 -17.90 -0.20
C PHE A 177 6.36 -17.74 -1.17
N MET A 178 5.33 -16.94 -0.84
CA MET A 178 4.17 -16.71 -1.70
C MET A 178 4.55 -16.02 -3.01
N LYS A 179 5.55 -15.15 -3.01
CA LYS A 179 6.08 -14.48 -4.22
C LYS A 179 6.73 -15.45 -5.21
N ASN A 180 7.39 -16.48 -4.72
CA ASN A 180 8.28 -17.32 -5.53
C ASN A 180 7.78 -18.76 -5.77
N THR A 181 6.74 -19.19 -5.04
CA THR A 181 6.23 -20.56 -5.13
C THR A 181 5.50 -20.84 -6.44
N LYS A 182 5.58 -22.11 -6.88
CA LYS A 182 4.76 -22.69 -7.97
C LYS A 182 3.70 -23.64 -7.45
N ASP A 183 3.63 -23.86 -6.14
CA ASP A 183 2.60 -24.70 -5.52
C ASP A 183 1.22 -24.09 -5.76
N TRP A 184 0.33 -24.84 -6.41
CA TRP A 184 -0.99 -24.38 -6.85
C TRP A 184 -1.82 -23.73 -5.73
N TRP A 185 -1.67 -24.17 -4.48
CA TRP A 185 -2.38 -23.64 -3.33
C TRP A 185 -1.88 -22.28 -2.86
N TRP A 186 -0.60 -21.96 -3.16
CA TRP A 186 0.08 -20.77 -2.69
C TRP A 186 0.40 -19.76 -3.79
N ALA A 187 0.39 -20.22 -5.06
CA ALA A 187 0.91 -19.48 -6.20
C ALA A 187 0.03 -18.30 -6.66
N TYR A 188 -1.13 -18.08 -6.02
CA TYR A 188 -2.07 -17.03 -6.42
C TYR A 188 -1.50 -15.61 -6.38
N TRP A 189 -0.45 -15.37 -5.61
CA TRP A 189 0.19 -14.06 -5.44
C TRP A 189 1.65 -14.04 -5.90
N ASN A 190 2.07 -15.03 -6.69
CA ASN A 190 3.45 -15.13 -7.12
C ASN A 190 3.81 -14.15 -8.26
N ASN A 191 5.10 -14.08 -8.58
CA ASN A 191 5.63 -13.18 -9.60
C ASN A 191 5.01 -13.42 -10.98
N SER A 192 4.72 -14.67 -11.36
CA SER A 192 4.09 -15.00 -12.65
C SER A 192 2.67 -14.44 -12.76
N GLU A 193 1.86 -14.56 -11.68
CA GLU A 193 0.52 -13.99 -11.66
C GLU A 193 0.53 -12.46 -11.60
N LEU A 194 1.50 -11.88 -10.89
CA LEU A 194 1.72 -10.44 -10.87
C LEU A 194 2.06 -9.91 -12.28
N GLU A 195 3.01 -10.53 -12.98
CA GLU A 195 3.37 -10.16 -14.36
C GLU A 195 2.17 -10.20 -15.30
N LYS A 196 1.36 -11.25 -15.24
CA LYS A 196 0.14 -11.36 -16.04
C LYS A 196 -0.85 -10.22 -15.73
N SER A 197 -1.01 -9.86 -14.46
CA SER A 197 -1.95 -8.80 -14.05
C SER A 197 -1.52 -7.41 -14.51
N ILE A 198 -0.22 -7.17 -14.66
CA ILE A 198 0.35 -5.91 -15.14
C ILE A 198 0.19 -5.75 -16.67
N GLN A 199 0.01 -6.85 -17.42
CA GLN A 199 -0.15 -6.79 -18.87
C GLN A 199 -1.44 -6.09 -19.31
N GLY A 200 -2.49 -6.11 -18.51
CA GLY A 200 -3.76 -5.43 -18.74
C GLY A 200 -3.79 -3.98 -18.28
N GLY A 201 -4.96 -3.36 -18.46
CA GLY A 201 -5.24 -2.06 -17.84
C GLY A 201 -5.33 -2.20 -16.31
N MET A 202 -4.91 -1.17 -15.61
CA MET A 202 -4.94 -1.18 -14.14
C MET A 202 -5.64 0.05 -13.55
N ASN A 203 -6.04 -0.06 -12.30
CA ASN A 203 -6.60 1.07 -11.57
C ASN A 203 -5.60 2.23 -11.49
N HIS A 204 -6.05 3.45 -11.80
CA HIS A 204 -5.21 4.63 -11.85
C HIS A 204 -4.51 4.93 -10.51
N SER A 205 -5.14 4.66 -9.37
CA SER A 205 -4.50 4.90 -8.07
C SER A 205 -3.30 3.99 -7.85
N ILE A 206 -3.40 2.72 -8.26
CA ILE A 206 -2.29 1.76 -8.18
C ILE A 206 -1.22 2.12 -9.21
N ALA A 207 -1.61 2.51 -10.43
CA ALA A 207 -0.65 2.95 -11.44
C ALA A 207 0.18 4.16 -10.99
N LYS A 208 -0.47 5.18 -10.37
CA LYS A 208 0.23 6.34 -9.78
C LYS A 208 1.23 5.91 -8.71
N PHE A 209 0.82 5.00 -7.83
CA PHE A 209 1.67 4.47 -6.78
C PHE A 209 2.89 3.72 -7.34
N LEU A 210 2.68 2.82 -8.30
CA LEU A 210 3.77 2.06 -8.93
C LEU A 210 4.74 2.96 -9.70
N LEU A 211 4.25 3.97 -10.41
CA LEU A 211 5.08 4.94 -11.11
C LEU A 211 5.87 5.82 -10.13
N TRP A 212 5.30 6.16 -8.97
CA TRP A 212 6.06 6.83 -7.91
C TRP A 212 7.20 5.94 -7.38
N LYS A 213 6.93 4.67 -7.13
CA LYS A 213 7.97 3.70 -6.72
C LYS A 213 9.06 3.58 -7.79
N TYR A 214 8.65 3.53 -9.06
CA TYR A 214 9.58 3.45 -10.20
C TYR A 214 10.42 4.73 -10.35
N GLU A 215 9.83 5.91 -10.17
CA GLU A 215 10.58 7.19 -10.13
C GLU A 215 11.70 7.15 -9.11
N ASN A 216 11.39 6.77 -7.88
CA ASN A 216 12.37 6.66 -6.81
C ASN A 216 13.46 5.61 -7.10
N HIS A 217 13.09 4.50 -7.75
CA HIS A 217 14.04 3.47 -8.17
C HIS A 217 15.04 3.99 -9.21
N ILE A 218 14.56 4.68 -10.24
CA ILE A 218 15.45 5.25 -11.27
C ILE A 218 16.38 6.30 -10.67
N GLU A 219 15.84 7.20 -9.86
CA GLU A 219 16.62 8.24 -9.19
C GLU A 219 17.70 7.65 -8.27
N SER A 220 17.37 6.62 -7.49
CA SER A 220 18.32 5.98 -6.56
C SER A 220 19.42 5.21 -7.25
N ASN A 221 19.14 4.58 -8.38
CA ASN A 221 20.14 3.83 -9.16
C ASN A 221 21.15 4.70 -9.91
N GLY A 222 20.88 5.97 -10.07
CA GLY A 222 21.74 6.89 -10.81
C GLY A 222 22.68 7.76 -9.96
N LYS A 223 22.43 7.89 -8.64
CA LYS A 223 23.18 8.84 -7.80
C LYS A 223 23.26 8.34 -6.34
N ASN A 224 24.45 8.14 -5.85
CA ASN A 224 24.72 7.92 -4.43
C ASN A 224 24.22 9.12 -3.61
N GLY A 225 23.38 8.85 -2.61
CA GLY A 225 22.94 9.87 -1.64
C GLY A 225 21.64 10.60 -1.97
N TYR A 226 20.85 10.15 -2.94
CA TYR A 226 19.51 10.71 -3.16
C TYR A 226 18.55 10.26 -2.05
N SER A 227 17.84 11.21 -1.44
CA SER A 227 16.71 10.86 -0.58
C SER A 227 15.48 10.58 -1.44
N LEU A 228 14.78 9.50 -1.12
CA LEU A 228 13.56 9.14 -1.83
C LEU A 228 12.53 10.26 -1.68
N THR A 229 11.95 10.68 -2.80
CA THR A 229 10.86 11.65 -2.81
C THR A 229 9.60 11.02 -2.23
N ARG A 230 8.98 11.68 -1.27
CA ARG A 230 7.71 11.25 -0.70
C ARG A 230 6.58 11.45 -1.71
N PHE A 231 5.58 10.52 -1.68
CA PHE A 231 4.44 10.58 -2.59
C PHE A 231 3.61 11.87 -2.42
N ASP A 232 3.47 12.35 -1.19
CA ASP A 232 2.76 13.59 -0.82
C ASP A 232 3.50 14.87 -1.23
N ASN A 233 4.78 14.80 -1.62
CA ASN A 233 5.50 15.92 -2.21
C ASN A 233 5.15 16.18 -3.70
N ILE A 234 4.41 15.28 -4.33
CA ILE A 234 3.92 15.47 -5.69
C ILE A 234 2.58 16.21 -5.60
N GLU A 235 2.55 17.44 -6.04
CA GLU A 235 1.34 18.27 -5.99
C GLU A 235 0.21 17.67 -6.86
N ASN A 236 -0.82 17.13 -6.20
CA ASN A 236 -1.97 16.50 -6.86
C ASN A 236 -1.53 15.55 -7.99
N PRO A 237 -0.91 14.39 -7.66
CA PRO A 237 -0.34 13.50 -8.66
C PRO A 237 -1.41 12.99 -9.64
N GLU A 238 -1.13 13.11 -10.93
CA GLU A 238 -2.00 12.64 -12.02
C GLU A 238 -1.23 11.72 -12.99
N LEU A 239 -1.98 10.84 -13.67
CA LEU A 239 -1.45 10.04 -14.76
C LEU A 239 -1.55 10.84 -16.06
N GLU A 240 -0.42 11.11 -16.64
CA GLU A 240 -0.28 11.61 -18.00
C GLU A 240 -0.22 10.41 -18.97
N HIS A 241 -0.94 10.48 -20.07
CA HIS A 241 -0.76 9.61 -21.23
C HIS A 241 0.29 10.23 -22.13
N ILE A 242 1.46 9.61 -22.27
CA ILE A 242 2.54 10.11 -23.14
C ILE A 242 2.02 10.20 -24.57
N ALA A 243 1.52 9.08 -25.14
CA ALA A 243 0.65 9.12 -26.32
C ALA A 243 -0.78 9.37 -25.86
N PRO A 244 -1.44 10.47 -26.25
CA PRO A 244 -2.75 10.86 -25.74
C PRO A 244 -3.84 9.85 -26.11
N GLN A 245 -4.94 9.86 -25.34
CA GLN A 245 -6.08 8.97 -25.60
C GLN A 245 -6.82 9.28 -26.91
N THR A 246 -6.76 10.52 -27.37
CA THR A 246 -7.36 10.96 -28.63
C THR A 246 -6.27 11.17 -29.66
N GLU A 247 -6.41 10.51 -30.80
CA GLU A 247 -5.48 10.65 -31.91
C GLU A 247 -5.34 12.11 -32.35
N ASN A 248 -4.08 12.52 -32.58
CA ASN A 248 -3.79 13.77 -33.25
C ASN A 248 -2.79 13.46 -34.39
N PRO A 249 -3.22 13.47 -35.67
CA PRO A 249 -2.46 12.90 -36.79
C PRO A 249 -1.10 13.53 -37.07
N GLU A 250 -0.81 14.72 -36.57
CA GLU A 250 0.43 15.44 -36.89
C GLU A 250 1.48 15.41 -35.77
N THR A 251 1.48 14.37 -34.90
CA THR A 251 1.95 14.61 -33.52
C THR A 251 3.16 13.82 -33.03
N GLY A 252 3.82 13.05 -33.87
CA GLY A 252 5.00 12.28 -33.45
C GLY A 252 4.67 11.07 -32.57
N TYR A 253 3.49 10.47 -32.79
CA TYR A 253 3.07 9.20 -32.24
C TYR A 253 2.92 8.15 -33.33
N ASP A 254 2.85 6.90 -32.92
CA ASP A 254 2.54 5.80 -33.81
C ASP A 254 1.09 5.87 -34.31
N ASN A 255 0.78 5.11 -35.38
CA ASN A 255 -0.58 5.04 -35.91
C ASN A 255 -1.56 4.46 -34.86
N TYR A 256 -2.71 5.11 -34.67
CA TYR A 256 -3.78 4.73 -33.74
C TYR A 256 -4.67 3.64 -34.35
N ASP A 257 -4.05 2.55 -34.77
CA ASP A 257 -4.79 1.35 -35.16
C ASP A 257 -5.44 0.66 -33.93
N GLU A 258 -6.27 -0.32 -34.19
CA GLU A 258 -6.98 -1.07 -33.14
C GLU A 258 -6.02 -1.69 -32.10
N VAL A 259 -4.85 -2.16 -32.52
CA VAL A 259 -3.84 -2.73 -31.62
C VAL A 259 -3.27 -1.65 -30.71
N PHE A 260 -2.94 -0.47 -31.25
CA PHE A 260 -2.42 0.65 -30.46
C PHE A 260 -3.43 1.11 -29.39
N VAL A 261 -4.67 1.31 -29.80
CA VAL A 261 -5.73 1.78 -28.90
C VAL A 261 -6.01 0.77 -27.79
N ASN A 262 -6.10 -0.52 -28.11
CA ASN A 262 -6.49 -1.55 -27.14
C ASN A 262 -5.34 -1.99 -26.21
N GLN A 263 -4.08 -1.93 -26.66
CA GLN A 263 -2.96 -2.53 -25.92
C GLN A 263 -1.96 -1.52 -25.37
N TYR A 264 -1.79 -0.36 -26.02
CA TYR A 264 -0.70 0.56 -25.71
C TYR A 264 -1.15 1.87 -25.06
N ILE A 265 -2.34 2.38 -25.38
CA ILE A 265 -2.83 3.66 -24.81
C ILE A 265 -2.92 3.58 -23.28
N ASN A 266 -3.58 2.55 -22.76
CA ASN A 266 -3.86 2.42 -21.33
C ASN A 266 -2.95 1.38 -20.66
N CYS A 267 -1.64 1.49 -20.83
CA CYS A 267 -0.68 0.61 -20.19
C CYS A 267 0.42 1.39 -19.45
N LEU A 268 1.10 0.74 -18.50
CA LEU A 268 2.19 1.37 -17.72
C LEU A 268 3.29 1.99 -18.56
N GLY A 269 3.59 1.41 -19.73
CA GLY A 269 4.60 1.95 -20.65
C GLY A 269 4.23 3.34 -21.19
N ASN A 270 2.94 3.62 -21.33
CA ASN A 270 2.42 4.90 -21.83
C ASN A 270 2.03 5.88 -20.71
N TYR A 271 2.13 5.48 -19.44
CA TYR A 271 1.79 6.35 -18.32
C TYR A 271 3.02 7.05 -17.75
N LEU A 272 2.85 8.29 -17.33
CA LEU A 272 3.83 9.08 -16.60
C LEU A 272 3.15 9.75 -15.40
N LEU A 273 3.81 9.76 -14.24
CA LEU A 273 3.32 10.46 -13.07
C LEU A 273 3.73 11.92 -13.13
N LEU A 274 2.77 12.84 -13.14
CA LEU A 274 3.00 14.29 -13.14
C LEU A 274 2.22 14.98 -12.04
N SER A 275 2.65 16.20 -11.68
CA SER A 275 1.76 17.10 -10.95
C SER A 275 0.60 17.54 -11.84
N LYS A 276 -0.55 17.86 -11.24
CA LYS A 276 -1.74 18.31 -11.98
C LYS A 276 -1.44 19.50 -12.88
N SER A 277 -0.69 20.48 -12.39
CA SER A 277 -0.34 21.66 -13.15
C SER A 277 0.47 21.33 -14.42
N HIS A 278 1.43 20.41 -14.31
CA HIS A 278 2.21 19.96 -15.46
C HIS A 278 1.36 19.14 -16.42
N ASN A 279 0.56 18.20 -15.90
CA ASN A 279 -0.35 17.38 -16.71
C ASN A 279 -1.29 18.24 -17.57
N CYS A 280 -1.93 19.25 -16.96
CA CYS A 280 -2.78 20.20 -17.69
C CYS A 280 -1.99 20.99 -18.76
N SER A 281 -0.71 21.27 -18.54
CA SER A 281 0.11 22.03 -19.48
C SER A 281 0.53 21.25 -20.73
N VAL A 282 0.68 19.92 -20.61
CA VAL A 282 1.09 19.04 -21.73
C VAL A 282 -0.09 18.47 -22.50
N GLY A 283 -1.15 18.04 -21.84
CA GLY A 283 -2.41 17.59 -22.45
C GLY A 283 -2.22 16.74 -23.73
N ASN A 284 -3.01 17.03 -24.76
CA ASN A 284 -2.95 16.33 -26.08
C ASN A 284 -1.94 16.97 -27.05
N LYS A 285 -0.87 17.58 -26.54
CA LYS A 285 0.14 18.19 -27.40
C LYS A 285 0.94 17.17 -28.23
N PRO A 286 1.57 17.62 -29.33
CA PRO A 286 2.55 16.83 -30.09
C PRO A 286 3.65 16.27 -29.19
N PHE A 287 4.14 15.08 -29.51
CA PHE A 287 5.18 14.45 -28.66
C PHE A 287 6.44 15.33 -28.53
N LEU A 288 6.82 16.04 -29.56
CA LEU A 288 7.97 16.94 -29.50
C LEU A 288 7.81 18.03 -28.42
N ASP A 289 6.60 18.56 -28.25
CA ASP A 289 6.33 19.58 -27.23
C ASP A 289 6.38 18.98 -25.83
N LYS A 290 5.80 17.78 -25.64
CA LYS A 290 5.91 17.00 -24.41
C LYS A 290 7.37 16.67 -24.09
N TYR A 291 8.11 16.13 -25.07
CA TYR A 291 9.52 15.79 -24.98
C TYR A 291 10.35 17.00 -24.49
N ASN A 292 10.15 18.19 -25.07
CA ASN A 292 10.86 19.39 -24.68
C ASN A 292 10.48 19.90 -23.26
N SER A 293 9.29 19.55 -22.78
CA SER A 293 8.79 19.90 -21.44
C SER A 293 9.27 18.96 -20.33
N TYR A 294 9.66 17.74 -20.66
CA TYR A 294 10.06 16.69 -19.72
C TYR A 294 11.48 16.89 -19.19
N LYS A 295 11.65 17.65 -18.08
CA LYS A 295 12.98 18.04 -17.58
C LYS A 295 13.24 17.68 -16.11
N LYS A 296 12.19 17.46 -15.31
CA LYS A 296 12.33 17.43 -13.84
C LYS A 296 12.51 16.03 -13.28
N LEU A 297 11.70 15.06 -13.71
CA LEU A 297 11.65 13.72 -13.15
C LEU A 297 12.61 12.76 -13.87
N ALA A 298 13.05 11.71 -13.18
CA ALA A 298 13.89 10.66 -13.77
C ALA A 298 13.16 9.94 -14.90
N GLN A 299 11.88 9.64 -14.74
CA GLN A 299 11.05 9.06 -15.80
C GLN A 299 10.93 9.97 -17.02
N GLN A 300 10.89 11.29 -16.85
CA GLN A 300 10.89 12.23 -17.96
C GLN A 300 12.21 12.15 -18.75
N ARG A 301 13.35 12.11 -18.05
CA ARG A 301 14.67 11.92 -18.70
C ARG A 301 14.80 10.56 -19.36
N GLU A 302 14.22 9.50 -18.77
CA GLU A 302 14.14 8.17 -19.38
C GLU A 302 13.39 8.22 -20.72
N ILE A 303 12.22 8.86 -20.77
CA ILE A 303 11.44 9.02 -22.00
C ILE A 303 12.24 9.79 -23.07
N GLN A 304 12.91 10.86 -22.67
CA GLN A 304 13.77 11.63 -23.57
C GLN A 304 14.94 10.80 -24.12
N GLU A 305 15.59 10.00 -23.28
CA GLU A 305 16.68 9.13 -23.73
C GLU A 305 16.18 8.04 -24.67
N MET A 306 15.02 7.42 -24.37
CA MET A 306 14.43 6.39 -25.22
C MET A 306 14.03 6.91 -26.61
N ALA A 307 13.56 8.15 -26.71
CA ALA A 307 13.06 8.75 -27.94
C ALA A 307 14.08 9.75 -28.59
N LYS A 308 15.33 9.76 -28.15
CA LYS A 308 16.33 10.80 -28.56
C LYS A 308 16.62 10.87 -30.04
N GLU A 309 16.58 9.74 -30.75
CA GLU A 309 17.00 9.68 -32.15
C GLU A 309 15.94 10.29 -33.08
N ASN A 310 14.68 9.85 -32.93
CA ASN A 310 13.62 10.22 -33.87
C ASN A 310 12.61 11.19 -33.29
N LYS A 311 12.61 11.38 -31.95
CA LYS A 311 11.62 12.17 -31.21
C LYS A 311 10.17 11.79 -31.54
N ILE A 312 9.93 10.49 -31.66
CA ILE A 312 8.63 9.85 -31.90
C ILE A 312 8.39 8.84 -30.79
N TRP A 313 7.16 8.75 -30.28
CA TRP A 313 6.76 7.82 -29.24
C TRP A 313 5.98 6.66 -29.86
N THR A 314 6.65 5.50 -30.01
CA THR A 314 6.17 4.35 -30.78
C THR A 314 5.68 3.21 -29.87
N LYS A 315 4.92 2.27 -30.45
CA LYS A 315 4.52 0.99 -29.80
C LYS A 315 5.73 0.26 -29.21
N GLU A 316 6.85 0.24 -29.94
CA GLU A 316 8.08 -0.40 -29.50
C GLU A 316 8.65 0.28 -28.22
N LEU A 317 8.70 1.60 -28.20
CA LEU A 317 9.17 2.36 -27.02
C LEU A 317 8.24 2.18 -25.83
N ILE A 318 6.93 2.17 -26.07
CA ILE A 318 5.92 1.90 -25.04
C ILE A 318 6.13 0.50 -24.45
N GLN A 319 6.30 -0.52 -25.31
CA GLN A 319 6.54 -1.89 -24.85
C GLN A 319 7.85 -2.02 -24.07
N ASN A 320 8.93 -1.48 -24.60
CA ASN A 320 10.23 -1.49 -23.94
C ASN A 320 10.19 -0.83 -22.54
N ARG A 321 9.47 0.28 -22.41
CA ARG A 321 9.28 0.94 -21.12
C ARG A 321 8.38 0.13 -20.19
N LYS A 322 7.29 -0.45 -20.72
CA LYS A 322 6.42 -1.35 -19.97
C LYS A 322 7.20 -2.52 -19.37
N ASP A 323 8.08 -3.15 -20.18
CA ASP A 323 8.90 -4.27 -19.73
C ASP A 323 9.88 -3.88 -18.63
N LYS A 324 10.50 -2.71 -18.72
CA LYS A 324 11.36 -2.16 -17.65
C LYS A 324 10.59 -1.95 -16.34
N ILE A 325 9.41 -1.32 -16.41
CA ILE A 325 8.56 -1.07 -15.24
C ILE A 325 8.06 -2.40 -14.65
N THR A 326 7.64 -3.36 -15.49
CA THR A 326 7.20 -4.69 -15.06
C THR A 326 8.33 -5.42 -14.32
N LYS A 327 9.54 -5.43 -14.90
CA LYS A 327 10.72 -6.01 -14.25
C LYS A 327 10.99 -5.37 -12.89
N PHE A 328 10.96 -4.04 -12.82
CA PHE A 328 11.12 -3.33 -11.55
C PHE A 328 10.09 -3.79 -10.52
N ILE A 329 8.80 -3.86 -10.90
CA ILE A 329 7.72 -4.26 -9.99
C ILE A 329 7.93 -5.69 -9.48
N THR A 330 8.25 -6.63 -10.35
CA THR A 330 8.46 -8.04 -9.95
C THR A 330 9.69 -8.26 -9.06
N GLU A 331 10.74 -7.46 -9.22
CA GLU A 331 11.99 -7.58 -8.46
C GLU A 331 11.97 -6.79 -7.13
N ASN A 332 11.22 -5.68 -7.04
CA ASN A 332 11.33 -4.73 -5.93
C ASN A 332 10.03 -4.51 -5.14
N VAL A 333 8.93 -5.01 -5.64
CA VAL A 333 7.60 -4.95 -5.05
C VAL A 333 7.05 -6.36 -4.86
#